data_f9b04ddbf9febc13de18f2426be0f1a2
#
_entry.id   f9b04ddbf9febc13de18f2426be0f1a2
#
_cell.length_a   1.000
_cell.length_b   1.000
_cell.length_c   1.000
_cell.angle_alpha   90.00
_cell.angle_beta   90.00
_cell.angle_gamma   90.00
#
_symmetry.space_group_name_H-M   'P 1'
#
loop_
_entity.id
_entity.type
_entity.pdbx_description
1 polymer ?
#
loop_
_entity_poly.entity_id
_entity_poly.type
_entity_poly.pdbx_seq_one_letter_code
_entity_poly.pdbx_strand_id
1 'polypeptide(L)'
;MQIKQAKMDDLNQIMEILRDGRNQLAEQGIDQWQGDYPNEEHIKEDIEKGFAYLVQSQDDETVGALSIVEAPDHSYDELNGDWLIDTDRYVVIHRVAIHSNHAGKGYASALFTSVIDYIKNNRKDIKTIRIDTHEDNKIMQHLIDKNGFTKVGELHGVYRPEENSYVYALLTGN
;
A
#
# COMPACT_ATOMS: atom_id res chain seq x y z
N MET A 1 17.22 2.47 1.87
CA MET A 1 15.86 2.85 2.31
C MET A 1 15.42 1.94 3.44
N GLN A 2 14.84 2.49 4.48
CA GLN A 2 14.38 1.77 5.66
C GLN A 2 12.89 1.96 5.89
N ILE A 3 12.27 0.94 6.48
CA ILE A 3 10.89 0.99 6.92
C ILE A 3 10.91 0.99 8.45
N LYS A 4 10.24 1.97 9.04
CA LYS A 4 10.18 2.16 10.49
C LYS A 4 8.73 2.15 10.95
N GLN A 5 8.40 1.31 11.94
CA GLN A 5 7.07 1.29 12.50
C GLN A 5 6.71 2.66 13.09
N ALA A 6 5.55 3.18 12.72
CA ALA A 6 5.09 4.50 13.15
C ALA A 6 4.51 4.45 14.56
N LYS A 7 4.62 5.59 15.25
CA LYS A 7 4.02 5.84 16.56
C LYS A 7 2.98 6.94 16.43
N MET A 8 2.18 7.15 17.47
CA MET A 8 1.12 8.18 17.44
C MET A 8 1.69 9.59 17.21
N ASP A 9 2.94 9.86 17.67
CA ASP A 9 3.61 11.12 17.40
C ASP A 9 3.88 11.37 15.91
N ASP A 10 3.85 10.32 15.08
CA ASP A 10 4.07 10.41 13.63
C ASP A 10 2.78 10.66 12.84
N LEU A 11 1.62 10.69 13.50
CA LEU A 11 0.31 10.78 12.84
C LEU A 11 0.22 11.98 11.89
N ASN A 12 0.63 13.16 12.36
CA ASN A 12 0.52 14.38 11.54
C ASN A 12 1.38 14.30 10.28
N GLN A 13 2.57 13.73 10.40
CA GLN A 13 3.48 13.53 9.27
C GLN A 13 2.89 12.55 8.25
N ILE A 14 2.32 11.45 8.72
CA ILE A 14 1.64 10.47 7.85
C ILE A 14 0.47 11.14 7.12
N MET A 15 -0.36 11.91 7.83
CA MET A 15 -1.48 12.59 7.23
C MET A 15 -1.06 13.62 6.18
N GLU A 16 0.05 14.33 6.40
CA GLU A 16 0.62 15.24 5.40
C GLU A 16 1.03 14.49 4.14
N ILE A 17 1.72 13.37 4.29
CA ILE A 17 2.15 12.53 3.16
C ILE A 17 0.94 12.00 2.38
N LEU A 18 -0.10 11.55 3.06
CA LEU A 18 -1.31 11.03 2.42
C LEU A 18 -2.14 12.13 1.73
N ARG A 19 -2.22 13.32 2.30
CA ARG A 19 -2.86 14.48 1.64
C ARG A 19 -2.11 14.86 0.37
N ASP A 20 -0.79 14.89 0.43
CA ASP A 20 0.04 15.13 -0.75
C ASP A 20 -0.19 14.04 -1.81
N GLY A 21 -0.24 12.77 -1.42
CA GLY A 21 -0.55 11.66 -2.31
C GLY A 21 -1.92 11.78 -2.95
N ARG A 22 -2.92 12.20 -2.18
CA ARG A 22 -4.27 12.48 -2.69
C ARG A 22 -4.25 13.58 -3.74
N ASN A 23 -3.50 14.65 -3.49
CA ASN A 23 -3.36 15.76 -4.44
C ASN A 23 -2.64 15.32 -5.72
N GLN A 24 -1.62 14.49 -5.62
CA GLN A 24 -0.94 13.91 -6.79
C GLN A 24 -1.91 13.10 -7.67
N LEU A 25 -2.76 12.29 -7.05
CA LEU A 25 -3.78 11.51 -7.78
C LEU A 25 -4.79 12.43 -8.45
N ALA A 26 -5.27 13.46 -7.77
CA ALA A 26 -6.22 14.43 -8.32
C ALA A 26 -5.63 15.16 -9.52
N GLU A 27 -4.37 15.57 -9.46
CA GLU A 27 -3.66 16.24 -10.58
C GLU A 27 -3.54 15.35 -11.81
N GLN A 28 -3.49 14.03 -11.62
CA GLN A 28 -3.46 13.04 -12.69
C GLN A 28 -4.87 12.65 -13.18
N GLY A 29 -5.92 13.22 -12.59
CA GLY A 29 -7.30 12.88 -12.93
C GLY A 29 -7.73 11.51 -12.43
N ILE A 30 -7.02 10.94 -11.45
CA ILE A 30 -7.32 9.63 -10.89
C ILE A 30 -8.24 9.81 -9.67
N ASP A 31 -9.37 9.10 -9.67
CA ASP A 31 -10.41 9.22 -8.64
C ASP A 31 -10.11 8.42 -7.35
N GLN A 32 -8.97 7.76 -7.28
CA GLN A 32 -8.51 7.05 -6.09
C GLN A 32 -8.26 8.03 -4.95
N TRP A 33 -8.75 7.72 -3.73
CA TRP A 33 -8.60 8.54 -2.53
C TRP A 33 -9.29 9.92 -2.57
N GLN A 34 -10.18 10.16 -3.49
CA GLN A 34 -10.82 11.48 -3.63
C GLN A 34 -12.04 11.67 -2.73
N GLY A 35 -12.46 10.61 -2.02
CA GLY A 35 -13.48 10.68 -0.99
C GLY A 35 -12.89 10.88 0.41
N ASP A 36 -13.56 10.36 1.41
CA ASP A 36 -13.14 10.45 2.82
C ASP A 36 -12.11 9.36 3.21
N TYR A 37 -11.70 8.53 2.28
CA TYR A 37 -10.73 7.47 2.52
C TYR A 37 -9.40 7.78 1.80
N PRO A 38 -8.24 7.55 2.43
CA PRO A 38 -8.06 7.27 3.86
C PRO A 38 -8.23 8.55 4.69
N ASN A 39 -8.71 8.41 5.93
CA ASN A 39 -8.85 9.53 6.86
C ASN A 39 -8.02 9.32 8.13
N GLU A 40 -8.04 10.31 9.01
CA GLU A 40 -7.25 10.28 10.25
C GLU A 40 -7.61 9.09 11.13
N GLU A 41 -8.88 8.70 11.21
CA GLU A 41 -9.32 7.56 12.02
C GLU A 41 -8.73 6.24 11.52
N HIS A 42 -8.65 6.05 10.21
CA HIS A 42 -8.00 4.87 9.61
C HIS A 42 -6.53 4.79 10.00
N ILE A 43 -5.84 5.92 9.98
CA ILE A 43 -4.41 5.95 10.28
C ILE A 43 -4.16 5.77 11.78
N LYS A 44 -4.98 6.35 12.65
CA LYS A 44 -4.91 6.10 14.09
C LYS A 44 -5.06 4.62 14.40
N GLU A 45 -6.05 3.97 13.79
CA GLU A 45 -6.27 2.54 13.95
C GLU A 45 -5.07 1.73 13.47
N ASP A 46 -4.50 2.08 12.31
CA ASP A 46 -3.30 1.42 11.79
C ASP A 46 -2.12 1.56 12.75
N ILE A 47 -1.91 2.74 13.33
CA ILE A 47 -0.84 2.98 14.30
C ILE A 47 -1.06 2.14 15.56
N GLU A 48 -2.26 2.14 16.10
CA GLU A 48 -2.61 1.39 17.31
C GLU A 48 -2.41 -0.11 17.14
N LYS A 49 -2.70 -0.63 15.94
CA LYS A 49 -2.53 -2.05 15.62
C LYS A 49 -1.09 -2.42 15.21
N GLY A 50 -0.20 -1.43 15.08
CA GLY A 50 1.16 -1.66 14.63
C GLY A 50 1.30 -1.87 13.14
N PHE A 51 0.33 -1.42 12.34
CA PHE A 51 0.31 -1.61 10.88
C PHE A 51 0.91 -0.45 10.09
N ALA A 52 1.04 0.74 10.71
CA ALA A 52 1.53 1.92 10.03
C ALA A 52 3.05 2.01 10.07
N TYR A 53 3.66 2.41 8.95
CA TYR A 53 5.10 2.52 8.79
C TYR A 53 5.47 3.82 8.09
N LEU A 54 6.62 4.39 8.50
CA LEU A 54 7.30 5.46 7.78
C LEU A 54 8.36 4.86 6.88
N VAL A 55 8.56 5.51 5.74
CA VAL A 55 9.62 5.16 4.78
C VAL A 55 10.70 6.23 4.86
N GLN A 56 11.92 5.82 5.17
CA GLN A 56 13.06 6.72 5.34
C GLN A 56 14.13 6.48 4.27
N SER A 57 14.68 7.57 3.75
CA SER A 57 15.80 7.52 2.82
C SER A 57 17.09 7.10 3.54
N GLN A 58 18.18 6.94 2.79
CA GLN A 58 19.50 6.64 3.36
C GLN A 58 20.01 7.77 4.26
N ASP A 59 19.50 8.99 4.08
CA ASP A 59 19.85 10.17 4.88
C ASP A 59 18.94 10.33 6.11
N ASP A 60 18.19 9.29 6.48
CA ASP A 60 17.22 9.29 7.59
C ASP A 60 16.08 10.29 7.44
N GLU A 61 15.82 10.73 6.20
CA GLU A 61 14.72 11.64 5.89
C GLU A 61 13.44 10.83 5.62
N THR A 62 12.35 11.20 6.25
CA THR A 62 11.04 10.57 5.98
C THR A 62 10.51 11.03 4.63
N VAL A 63 10.36 10.11 3.70
CA VAL A 63 9.96 10.40 2.32
C VAL A 63 8.58 9.86 1.96
N GLY A 64 8.05 8.95 2.77
CA GLY A 64 6.78 8.30 2.48
C GLY A 64 6.19 7.57 3.67
N ALA A 65 5.04 6.96 3.45
CA ALA A 65 4.32 6.16 4.43
C ALA A 65 3.59 5.01 3.75
N LEU A 66 3.29 3.97 4.51
CA LEU A 66 2.44 2.87 4.08
C LEU A 66 1.85 2.17 5.29
N SER A 67 0.86 1.32 5.04
CA SER A 67 0.36 0.37 6.03
C SER A 67 0.58 -1.06 5.53
N ILE A 68 0.98 -1.94 6.44
CA ILE A 68 1.05 -3.38 6.23
C ILE A 68 -0.02 -3.98 7.14
N VAL A 69 -1.15 -4.33 6.55
CA VAL A 69 -2.37 -4.71 7.27
C VAL A 69 -2.46 -6.23 7.37
N GLU A 70 -2.72 -6.74 8.57
CA GLU A 70 -2.88 -8.17 8.82
C GLU A 70 -4.20 -8.70 8.25
N ALA A 71 -4.17 -9.96 7.83
CA ALA A 71 -5.38 -10.68 7.46
C ALA A 71 -6.32 -10.86 8.68
N PRO A 72 -7.65 -10.95 8.49
CA PRO A 72 -8.34 -10.89 7.21
C PRO A 72 -8.61 -9.47 6.73
N ASP A 73 -8.59 -9.28 5.41
CA ASP A 73 -9.06 -8.05 4.78
C ASP A 73 -10.35 -8.37 4.00
N HIS A 74 -11.47 -7.97 4.53
CA HIS A 74 -12.79 -8.28 3.97
C HIS A 74 -13.10 -7.52 2.67
N SER A 75 -12.31 -6.51 2.32
CA SER A 75 -12.39 -5.86 1.01
C SER A 75 -12.20 -6.84 -0.14
N TYR A 76 -11.49 -7.94 0.12
CA TYR A 76 -11.16 -8.95 -0.88
C TYR A 76 -12.12 -10.14 -0.93
N ASP A 77 -13.16 -10.15 -0.09
CA ASP A 77 -14.12 -11.27 -0.04
C ASP A 77 -14.84 -11.47 -1.38
N GLU A 78 -15.05 -10.39 -2.14
CA GLU A 78 -15.73 -10.42 -3.44
C GLU A 78 -14.75 -10.32 -4.63
N LEU A 79 -13.53 -10.83 -4.46
CA LEU A 79 -12.55 -10.85 -5.55
C LEU A 79 -13.13 -11.57 -6.78
N ASN A 80 -13.15 -10.87 -7.91
CA ASN A 80 -13.41 -11.48 -9.20
C ASN A 80 -12.08 -11.96 -9.80
N GLY A 81 -11.71 -13.18 -9.48
CA GLY A 81 -10.44 -13.78 -9.86
C GLY A 81 -10.05 -14.92 -8.93
N ASP A 82 -8.81 -15.33 -9.01
CA ASP A 82 -8.27 -16.46 -8.24
C ASP A 82 -6.95 -16.08 -7.58
N TRP A 83 -6.83 -16.34 -6.27
CA TRP A 83 -5.59 -16.17 -5.55
C TRP A 83 -4.51 -17.14 -6.04
N LEU A 84 -3.23 -16.75 -5.89
CA LEU A 84 -2.10 -17.62 -6.24
C LEU A 84 -2.06 -18.85 -5.34
N ILE A 85 -2.39 -18.69 -4.05
CA ILE A 85 -2.54 -19.77 -3.09
C ILE A 85 -3.72 -19.48 -2.18
N ASP A 86 -4.40 -20.51 -1.72
CA ASP A 86 -5.46 -20.42 -0.73
C ASP A 86 -4.83 -20.43 0.67
N THR A 87 -4.77 -19.26 1.31
CA THR A 87 -4.15 -19.12 2.62
C THR A 87 -4.74 -17.91 3.36
N ASP A 88 -4.80 -18.02 4.68
CA ASP A 88 -5.09 -16.91 5.59
C ASP A 88 -3.81 -16.20 6.10
N ARG A 89 -2.65 -16.66 5.67
CA ARG A 89 -1.33 -16.12 6.07
C ARG A 89 -0.84 -15.10 5.06
N TYR A 90 -1.56 -13.99 4.99
CA TYR A 90 -1.20 -12.89 4.10
C TYR A 90 -1.19 -11.56 4.84
N VAL A 91 -0.49 -10.60 4.23
CA VAL A 91 -0.60 -9.18 4.59
C VAL A 91 -1.00 -8.40 3.35
N VAL A 92 -1.58 -7.23 3.58
CA VAL A 92 -2.01 -6.32 2.52
C VAL A 92 -1.26 -5.01 2.66
N ILE A 93 -0.68 -4.54 1.56
CA ILE A 93 -0.08 -3.19 1.51
C ILE A 93 -1.20 -2.21 1.18
N HIS A 94 -1.42 -1.25 2.07
CA HIS A 94 -2.43 -0.20 1.91
C HIS A 94 -1.82 1.18 2.13
N ARG A 95 -2.50 2.20 1.62
CA ARG A 95 -2.23 3.60 1.95
C ARG A 95 -0.76 3.97 1.73
N VAL A 96 -0.21 3.52 0.60
CA VAL A 96 1.19 3.77 0.25
C VAL A 96 1.32 5.10 -0.50
N ALA A 97 2.25 5.94 -0.07
CA ALA A 97 2.53 7.21 -0.74
C ALA A 97 3.98 7.65 -0.52
N ILE A 98 4.55 8.26 -1.54
CA ILE A 98 5.81 9.01 -1.46
C ILE A 98 5.45 10.49 -1.63
N HIS A 99 5.94 11.35 -0.74
CA HIS A 99 5.67 12.78 -0.81
C HIS A 99 6.29 13.38 -2.10
N SER A 100 5.56 14.28 -2.76
CA SER A 100 5.96 14.88 -4.05
C SER A 100 7.30 15.64 -4.00
N ASN A 101 7.69 16.14 -2.82
CA ASN A 101 9.01 16.76 -2.64
C ASN A 101 10.18 15.81 -2.93
N HIS A 102 9.92 14.52 -2.94
CA HIS A 102 10.91 13.47 -3.20
C HIS A 102 10.69 12.78 -4.55
N ALA A 103 9.86 13.36 -5.42
CA ALA A 103 9.59 12.81 -6.75
C ALA A 103 10.86 12.79 -7.62
N GLY A 104 10.91 11.81 -8.53
CA GLY A 104 12.02 11.71 -9.49
C GLY A 104 13.32 11.13 -8.95
N LYS A 105 13.32 10.64 -7.70
CA LYS A 105 14.50 10.05 -7.05
C LYS A 105 14.47 8.51 -7.01
N GLY A 106 13.48 7.88 -7.62
CA GLY A 106 13.34 6.42 -7.63
C GLY A 106 12.85 5.82 -6.31
N TYR A 107 12.36 6.62 -5.39
CA TYR A 107 11.95 6.14 -4.06
C TYR A 107 10.72 5.21 -4.09
N ALA A 108 9.80 5.41 -5.03
CA ALA A 108 8.63 4.54 -5.14
C ALA A 108 9.02 3.08 -5.44
N SER A 109 9.93 2.88 -6.38
CA SER A 109 10.44 1.54 -6.71
C SER A 109 11.26 0.96 -5.56
N ALA A 110 12.14 1.76 -4.95
CA ALA A 110 12.95 1.36 -3.80
C ALA A 110 12.07 1.01 -2.59
N LEU A 111 10.95 1.70 -2.41
CA LEU A 111 9.98 1.38 -1.35
C LEU A 111 9.45 -0.03 -1.52
N PHE A 112 9.00 -0.42 -2.70
CA PHE A 112 8.47 -1.77 -2.94
C PHE A 112 9.50 -2.85 -2.65
N THR A 113 10.74 -2.66 -3.12
CA THR A 113 11.83 -3.59 -2.81
C THR A 113 12.02 -3.71 -1.30
N SER A 114 12.08 -2.59 -0.59
CA SER A 114 12.31 -2.57 0.87
C SER A 114 11.16 -3.21 1.65
N VAL A 115 9.91 -2.95 1.25
CA VAL A 115 8.72 -3.53 1.90
C VAL A 115 8.69 -5.05 1.71
N ILE A 116 8.92 -5.51 0.50
CA ILE A 116 8.95 -6.95 0.19
C ILE A 116 10.03 -7.64 1.01
N ASP A 117 11.25 -7.09 1.03
CA ASP A 117 12.35 -7.64 1.81
C ASP A 117 12.06 -7.64 3.30
N TYR A 118 11.48 -6.56 3.81
CA TYR A 118 11.06 -6.47 5.21
C TYR A 118 10.10 -7.58 5.59
N ILE A 119 9.05 -7.80 4.79
CA ILE A 119 8.06 -8.84 5.05
C ILE A 119 8.70 -10.23 4.97
N LYS A 120 9.47 -10.50 3.91
CA LYS A 120 10.13 -11.79 3.74
C LYS A 120 11.07 -12.14 4.89
N ASN A 121 11.79 -11.16 5.40
CA ASN A 121 12.82 -11.37 6.43
C ASN A 121 12.25 -11.37 7.85
N ASN A 122 11.24 -10.56 8.13
CA ASN A 122 10.71 -10.35 9.47
C ASN A 122 9.40 -11.09 9.75
N ARG A 123 8.72 -11.56 8.70
CA ARG A 123 7.42 -12.22 8.81
C ARG A 123 7.45 -13.57 8.08
N LYS A 124 8.17 -14.52 8.70
CA LYS A 124 8.31 -15.89 8.16
C LYS A 124 6.98 -16.65 8.13
N ASP A 125 6.02 -16.20 8.90
CA ASP A 125 4.65 -16.73 8.93
C ASP A 125 3.84 -16.35 7.67
N ILE A 126 4.20 -15.27 6.96
CA ILE A 126 3.45 -14.76 5.83
C ILE A 126 3.83 -15.48 4.54
N LYS A 127 2.80 -15.99 3.84
CA LYS A 127 2.97 -16.74 2.58
C LYS A 127 2.79 -15.90 1.34
N THR A 128 1.97 -14.84 1.42
CA THR A 128 1.68 -13.99 0.27
C THR A 128 1.43 -12.55 0.69
N ILE A 129 1.80 -11.62 -0.17
CA ILE A 129 1.57 -10.19 -0.04
C ILE A 129 0.53 -9.80 -1.07
N ARG A 130 -0.49 -9.06 -0.66
CA ARG A 130 -1.58 -8.59 -1.52
C ARG A 130 -1.58 -7.07 -1.58
N ILE A 131 -1.97 -6.53 -2.72
CA ILE A 131 -2.12 -5.09 -2.95
C ILE A 131 -3.16 -4.86 -4.03
N ASP A 132 -3.87 -3.76 -3.96
CA ASP A 132 -4.77 -3.34 -5.02
C ASP A 132 -4.57 -1.86 -5.34
N THR A 133 -4.94 -1.47 -6.54
CA THR A 133 -4.91 -0.09 -6.99
C THR A 133 -6.04 0.19 -7.97
N HIS A 134 -6.46 1.46 -8.03
CA HIS A 134 -7.49 1.91 -8.96
C HIS A 134 -7.11 1.58 -10.40
N GLU A 135 -8.12 1.22 -11.22
CA GLU A 135 -7.91 0.85 -12.63
C GLU A 135 -7.26 1.96 -13.47
N ASP A 136 -7.39 3.22 -13.06
CA ASP A 136 -6.81 4.36 -13.77
C ASP A 136 -5.40 4.72 -13.28
N ASN A 137 -4.94 4.12 -12.19
CA ASN A 137 -3.61 4.39 -11.64
C ASN A 137 -2.54 3.55 -12.34
N LYS A 138 -2.20 3.94 -13.58
CA LYS A 138 -1.26 3.20 -14.42
C LYS A 138 0.17 3.20 -13.86
N ILE A 139 0.57 4.28 -13.22
CA ILE A 139 1.89 4.38 -12.58
C ILE A 139 2.03 3.33 -11.49
N MET A 140 1.03 3.22 -10.61
CA MET A 140 1.04 2.24 -9.53
C MET A 140 0.98 0.81 -10.06
N GLN A 141 0.13 0.55 -11.07
CA GLN A 141 0.06 -0.76 -11.72
C GLN A 141 1.43 -1.18 -12.27
N HIS A 142 2.13 -0.26 -12.92
CA HIS A 142 3.46 -0.52 -13.46
C HIS A 142 4.48 -0.84 -12.36
N LEU A 143 4.47 -0.08 -11.26
CA LEU A 143 5.35 -0.31 -10.12
C LEU A 143 5.11 -1.66 -9.46
N ILE A 144 3.86 -2.04 -9.29
CA ILE A 144 3.46 -3.33 -8.70
C ILE A 144 3.94 -4.47 -9.61
N ASP A 145 3.64 -4.37 -10.89
CA ASP A 145 4.01 -5.37 -11.88
C ASP A 145 5.53 -5.55 -11.99
N LYS A 146 6.26 -4.43 -12.04
CA LYS A 146 7.73 -4.41 -12.10
C LYS A 146 8.38 -5.08 -10.91
N ASN A 147 7.72 -5.06 -9.74
CA ASN A 147 8.24 -5.67 -8.51
C ASN A 147 7.81 -7.13 -8.32
N GLY A 148 7.33 -7.77 -9.39
CA GLY A 148 7.12 -9.21 -9.43
C GLY A 148 5.73 -9.66 -8.98
N PHE A 149 4.80 -8.75 -8.71
CA PHE A 149 3.42 -9.10 -8.38
C PHE A 149 2.70 -9.60 -9.63
N THR A 150 1.76 -10.51 -9.44
CA THR A 150 0.88 -11.02 -10.48
C THR A 150 -0.53 -10.47 -10.28
N LYS A 151 -1.16 -9.95 -11.32
CA LYS A 151 -2.56 -9.57 -11.26
C LYS A 151 -3.41 -10.83 -11.10
N VAL A 152 -4.21 -10.89 -10.04
CA VAL A 152 -5.03 -12.07 -9.69
C VAL A 152 -6.52 -11.85 -9.91
N GLY A 153 -6.95 -10.60 -10.05
CA GLY A 153 -8.36 -10.30 -10.26
C GLY A 153 -8.69 -8.83 -10.12
N GLU A 154 -9.98 -8.58 -9.93
CA GLU A 154 -10.53 -7.23 -9.86
C GLU A 154 -11.57 -7.14 -8.73
N LEU A 155 -11.73 -5.93 -8.19
CA LEU A 155 -12.80 -5.57 -7.27
C LEU A 155 -13.69 -4.54 -7.96
N HIS A 156 -15.00 -4.78 -7.95
CA HIS A 156 -15.98 -3.90 -8.58
C HIS A 156 -16.87 -3.28 -7.51
N GLY A 157 -16.81 -1.95 -7.37
CA GLY A 157 -17.67 -1.20 -6.47
C GLY A 157 -17.44 -1.43 -4.99
N VAL A 158 -16.29 -1.97 -4.59
CA VAL A 158 -15.99 -2.30 -3.19
C VAL A 158 -15.71 -1.04 -2.38
N TYR A 159 -14.92 -0.12 -2.92
CA TYR A 159 -14.60 1.15 -2.24
C TYR A 159 -15.65 2.22 -2.53
N ARG A 160 -16.07 2.33 -3.77
CA ARG A 160 -17.16 3.21 -4.25
C ARG A 160 -17.89 2.52 -5.39
N PRO A 161 -19.21 2.74 -5.56
CA PRO A 161 -20.02 1.97 -6.55
C PRO A 161 -19.49 1.99 -7.98
N GLU A 162 -18.92 3.10 -8.42
CA GLU A 162 -18.38 3.28 -9.77
C GLU A 162 -16.88 2.99 -9.89
N GLU A 163 -16.23 2.58 -8.80
CA GLU A 163 -14.78 2.41 -8.73
C GLU A 163 -14.39 0.94 -8.89
N ASN A 164 -13.49 0.67 -9.83
CA ASN A 164 -12.90 -0.65 -10.02
C ASN A 164 -11.43 -0.62 -9.64
N SER A 165 -10.97 -1.69 -9.01
CA SER A 165 -9.58 -1.85 -8.61
C SER A 165 -9.02 -3.16 -9.14
N TYR A 166 -7.74 -3.16 -9.50
CA TYR A 166 -6.99 -4.35 -9.87
C TYR A 166 -6.25 -4.88 -8.65
N VAL A 167 -6.33 -6.18 -8.44
CA VAL A 167 -5.73 -6.87 -7.29
C VAL A 167 -4.55 -7.70 -7.74
N TYR A 168 -3.48 -7.62 -6.96
CA TYR A 168 -2.21 -8.28 -7.24
C TYR A 168 -1.76 -9.07 -6.01
N ALA A 169 -0.97 -10.11 -6.26
CA ALA A 169 -0.38 -10.91 -5.20
C ALA A 169 1.06 -11.30 -5.55
N LEU A 170 1.85 -11.50 -4.49
CA LEU A 170 3.24 -11.96 -4.59
C LEU A 170 3.46 -13.04 -3.54
N LEU A 171 4.00 -14.18 -3.94
CA LEU A 171 4.42 -15.23 -3.02
C LEU A 171 5.73 -14.82 -2.33
N THR A 172 5.80 -15.00 -1.01
CA THR A 172 7.00 -14.63 -0.24
C THR A 172 8.11 -15.67 -0.33
N GLY A 173 7.77 -16.91 -0.64
CA GLY A 173 8.70 -18.03 -0.57
C GLY A 173 8.89 -18.60 0.84
N ASN A 174 8.17 -18.08 1.83
CA ASN A 174 8.25 -18.55 3.23
C ASN A 174 7.41 -19.79 3.53
#